data_fab20a1f3fbc00a5e7bf8d3fb70c8138
#
_entry.id   fab20a1f3fbc00a5e7bf8d3fb70c8138
#
_cell.length_a   1.000
_cell.length_b   1.000
_cell.length_c   1.000
_cell.angle_alpha   90.00
_cell.angle_beta   90.00
_cell.angle_gamma   90.00
#
_symmetry.space_group_name_H-M   'P 1'
#
loop_
_entity.id
_entity.type
_entity.pdbx_description
1 polymer ?
#
loop_
_entity_poly.entity_id
_entity_poly.type
_entity_poly.pdbx_seq_one_letter_code
_entity_poly.pdbx_strand_id
1 'polypeptide(L)'
;ASKYDLGGTVPVEGRDGVTYANPGKKVTRFADGTLLLDITTSTEYEAPRTGSDAWPHLLIQQDFENRPNVGRISRLDFTMELRIVHCDKKMTDAEFNESLHTAQSPFYFFMRNVNPDSPDYQLSLWVGVPSFDYRYPRLDSTEYVQWDIGTATYIYAIPPRTIWGDVSFHDLKWHRARLDLLPLIRQGV
;
A
#
# COMPACT_ATOMS: atom_id res chain seq x y z
N ALA A 1 -5.70 9.42 15.09
CA ALA A 1 -4.32 8.97 14.82
C ALA A 1 -4.14 7.57 15.39
N SER A 2 -3.28 6.75 14.77
CA SER A 2 -2.90 5.43 15.29
C SER A 2 -2.28 5.55 16.68
N LYS A 3 -2.61 4.64 17.59
CA LYS A 3 -2.04 4.56 18.95
C LYS A 3 -0.53 4.26 18.91
N TYR A 4 -0.10 3.49 17.93
CA TYR A 4 1.29 3.09 17.77
C TYR A 4 1.90 3.69 16.50
N ASP A 5 2.99 4.40 16.66
CA ASP A 5 3.83 4.96 15.62
C ASP A 5 5.25 4.39 15.77
N LEU A 6 5.95 4.17 14.65
CA LEU A 6 7.35 3.73 14.67
C LEU A 6 8.34 4.89 14.74
N GLY A 7 7.86 6.13 14.64
CA GLY A 7 8.68 7.32 14.82
C GLY A 7 9.39 7.32 16.18
N GLY A 8 10.69 7.50 16.17
CA GLY A 8 11.51 7.49 17.39
C GLY A 8 11.82 6.11 17.97
N THR A 9 11.36 5.01 17.37
CA THR A 9 11.79 3.67 17.79
C THR A 9 13.27 3.46 17.45
N VAL A 10 14.02 2.85 18.37
CA VAL A 10 15.41 2.48 18.15
C VAL A 10 15.43 1.17 17.37
N PRO A 11 16.13 1.11 16.22
CA PRO A 11 16.25 -0.13 15.49
C PRO A 11 17.07 -1.18 16.26
N VAL A 12 16.67 -2.43 16.09
CA VAL A 12 17.45 -3.58 16.58
C VAL A 12 18.12 -4.25 15.39
N GLU A 13 19.43 -4.27 15.40
CA GLU A 13 20.23 -5.02 14.43
C GLU A 13 20.26 -6.49 14.81
N GLY A 14 19.84 -7.35 13.88
CA GLY A 14 19.87 -8.79 14.00
C GLY A 14 20.74 -9.42 12.91
N ARG A 15 20.96 -10.72 13.00
CA ARG A 15 21.72 -11.47 12.00
C ARG A 15 21.19 -11.30 10.58
N ASP A 16 19.87 -11.23 10.44
CA ASP A 16 19.18 -11.29 9.15
C ASP A 16 18.74 -9.91 8.66
N GLY A 17 18.97 -8.84 9.43
CA GLY A 17 18.57 -7.49 9.04
C GLY A 17 18.31 -6.55 10.22
N VAL A 18 17.66 -5.44 9.94
CA VAL A 18 17.36 -4.37 10.90
C VAL A 18 15.86 -4.30 11.12
N THR A 19 15.42 -4.30 12.37
CA THR A 19 14.01 -4.29 12.77
C THR A 19 13.66 -3.05 13.58
N TYR A 20 12.60 -2.38 13.20
CA TYR A 20 11.90 -1.35 13.97
C TYR A 20 10.59 -1.94 14.48
N ALA A 21 10.34 -1.91 15.77
CA ALA A 21 9.14 -2.53 16.34
C ALA A 21 8.61 -1.80 17.57
N ASN A 22 7.30 -1.89 17.73
CA ASN A 22 6.56 -1.58 18.95
C ASN A 22 5.42 -2.61 19.10
N PRO A 23 4.56 -2.54 20.13
CA PRO A 23 3.51 -3.55 20.32
C PRO A 23 2.52 -3.69 19.15
N GLY A 24 2.31 -2.65 18.36
CA GLY A 24 1.32 -2.65 17.28
C GLY A 24 1.89 -2.79 15.88
N LYS A 25 3.19 -2.50 15.70
CA LYS A 25 3.78 -2.42 14.36
C LYS A 25 5.21 -2.91 14.33
N LYS A 26 5.59 -3.53 13.21
CA LYS A 26 6.96 -3.96 12.98
C LYS A 26 7.33 -3.79 11.50
N VAL A 27 8.51 -3.27 11.27
CA VAL A 27 9.16 -3.24 9.95
C VAL A 27 10.52 -3.90 10.08
N THR A 28 10.78 -4.90 9.27
CA THR A 28 12.10 -5.52 9.16
C THR A 28 12.62 -5.32 7.74
N ARG A 29 13.81 -4.74 7.62
CA ARG A 29 14.59 -4.73 6.38
C ARG A 29 15.64 -5.81 6.45
N PHE A 30 15.47 -6.86 5.66
CA PHE A 30 16.42 -7.96 5.57
C PHE A 30 17.68 -7.55 4.79
N ALA A 31 18.75 -8.34 4.96
CA ALA A 31 20.04 -8.07 4.31
C ALA A 31 19.97 -8.16 2.78
N ASP A 32 19.04 -8.94 2.23
CA ASP A 32 18.79 -9.08 0.79
C ASP A 32 17.92 -7.94 0.21
N GLY A 33 17.52 -6.97 1.05
CA GLY A 33 16.65 -5.85 0.67
C GLY A 33 15.15 -6.14 0.80
N THR A 34 14.74 -7.35 1.11
CA THR A 34 13.33 -7.68 1.38
C THR A 34 12.82 -6.88 2.57
N LEU A 35 11.57 -6.43 2.50
CA LEU A 35 10.87 -5.74 3.58
C LEU A 35 9.74 -6.62 4.11
N LEU A 36 9.66 -6.74 5.44
CA LEU A 36 8.50 -7.29 6.13
C LEU A 36 7.79 -6.15 6.86
N LEU A 37 6.52 -5.96 6.55
CA LEU A 37 5.62 -5.05 7.26
C LEU A 37 4.60 -5.89 8.02
N ASP A 38 4.51 -5.65 9.32
CA ASP A 38 3.60 -6.39 10.22
C ASP A 38 2.83 -5.39 11.08
N ILE A 39 1.52 -5.56 11.15
CA ILE A 39 0.62 -4.71 11.92
C ILE A 39 -0.32 -5.57 12.76
N THR A 40 -0.32 -5.32 14.07
CA THR A 40 -1.17 -6.01 15.03
C THR A 40 -2.27 -5.06 15.50
N THR A 41 -3.35 -4.96 14.73
CA THR A 41 -4.43 -3.98 14.96
C THR A 41 -5.21 -4.25 16.25
N SER A 42 -5.22 -5.49 16.76
CA SER A 42 -5.82 -5.82 18.05
C SER A 42 -5.16 -5.13 19.26
N THR A 43 -3.98 -4.54 19.09
CA THR A 43 -3.35 -3.70 20.11
C THR A 43 -3.79 -2.25 20.06
N GLU A 44 -4.32 -1.81 18.92
CA GLU A 44 -4.84 -0.45 18.74
C GLU A 44 -6.21 -0.27 19.42
N TYR A 45 -7.06 -1.32 19.39
CA TYR A 45 -8.43 -1.29 19.85
C TYR A 45 -8.73 -2.50 20.73
N GLU A 46 -9.49 -2.27 21.82
CA GLU A 46 -9.95 -3.33 22.73
C GLU A 46 -11.15 -4.11 22.19
N ALA A 47 -11.85 -3.52 21.21
CA ALA A 47 -13.00 -4.09 20.51
C ALA A 47 -12.86 -3.84 19.00
N PRO A 48 -13.66 -4.51 18.14
CA PRO A 48 -13.69 -4.21 16.72
C PRO A 48 -13.87 -2.73 16.43
N ARG A 49 -13.09 -2.19 15.48
CA ARG A 49 -13.09 -0.77 15.11
C ARG A 49 -14.49 -0.31 14.68
N THR A 50 -14.88 0.88 15.12
CA THR A 50 -16.11 1.56 14.72
C THR A 50 -15.86 2.57 13.59
N GLY A 51 -16.92 3.16 13.03
CA GLY A 51 -16.82 4.16 11.99
C GLY A 51 -16.12 5.47 12.43
N SER A 52 -16.07 5.76 13.74
CA SER A 52 -15.39 6.92 14.31
C SER A 52 -13.90 6.69 14.60
N ASP A 53 -13.46 5.44 14.57
CA ASP A 53 -12.08 5.10 14.88
C ASP A 53 -11.18 5.22 13.64
N ALA A 54 -9.95 5.65 13.84
CA ALA A 54 -8.98 5.77 12.77
C ALA A 54 -8.60 4.40 12.18
N TRP A 55 -8.23 4.36 10.90
CA TRP A 55 -7.61 3.20 10.30
C TRP A 55 -6.16 3.08 10.78
N PRO A 56 -5.75 1.96 11.38
CA PRO A 56 -4.34 1.71 11.64
C PRO A 56 -3.56 1.55 10.33
N HIS A 57 -2.49 2.31 10.19
CA HIS A 57 -1.63 2.26 9.01
C HIS A 57 -0.20 1.89 9.37
N LEU A 58 0.46 1.20 8.47
CA LEU A 58 1.91 1.03 8.45
C LEU A 58 2.39 1.34 7.04
N LEU A 59 3.05 2.48 6.89
CA LEU A 59 3.48 3.00 5.61
C LEU A 59 4.99 3.13 5.57
N ILE A 60 5.59 2.76 4.44
CA ILE A 60 6.97 3.05 4.10
C ILE A 60 6.95 3.91 2.85
N GLN A 61 7.70 5.00 2.88
CA GLN A 61 7.86 5.87 1.72
C GLN A 61 9.34 5.90 1.32
N GLN A 62 9.58 5.91 0.02
CA GLN A 62 10.87 6.16 -0.58
C GLN A 62 10.75 7.22 -1.65
N ASP A 63 11.56 8.26 -1.55
CA ASP A 63 11.66 9.28 -2.59
C ASP A 63 12.69 8.85 -3.64
N PHE A 64 12.38 9.15 -4.91
CA PHE A 64 13.36 9.02 -5.98
C PHE A 64 14.36 10.18 -5.90
N GLU A 65 15.65 9.89 -5.93
CA GLU A 65 16.73 10.89 -5.99
C GLU A 65 16.57 11.79 -7.23
N ASN A 66 16.35 11.16 -8.38
CA ASN A 66 16.06 11.82 -9.65
C ASN A 66 14.58 11.65 -9.96
N ARG A 67 13.75 12.61 -9.56
CA ARG A 67 12.31 12.57 -9.80
C ARG A 67 12.02 12.62 -11.30
N PRO A 68 11.70 11.49 -11.97
CA PRO A 68 11.51 11.49 -13.41
C PRO A 68 10.23 12.24 -13.80
N ASN A 69 10.28 13.00 -14.88
CA ASN A 69 9.09 13.58 -15.48
C ASN A 69 8.44 12.52 -16.39
N VAL A 70 7.26 12.02 -16.01
CA VAL A 70 6.53 10.97 -16.75
C VAL A 70 6.18 11.34 -18.19
N GLY A 71 6.11 12.65 -18.51
CA GLY A 71 5.93 13.14 -19.87
C GLY A 71 7.20 13.06 -20.73
N ARG A 72 8.38 12.88 -20.13
CA ARG A 72 9.68 12.92 -20.83
C ARG A 72 10.41 11.59 -20.86
N ILE A 73 9.92 10.58 -20.14
CA ILE A 73 10.46 9.21 -20.21
C ILE A 73 9.68 8.38 -21.23
N SER A 74 10.34 7.42 -21.82
CA SER A 74 9.75 6.50 -22.81
C SER A 74 9.32 5.17 -22.21
N ARG A 75 9.77 4.88 -20.97
CA ARG A 75 9.51 3.62 -20.28
C ARG A 75 9.68 3.77 -18.77
N LEU A 76 8.89 3.02 -18.00
CA LEU A 76 8.99 2.89 -16.55
C LEU A 76 8.87 1.41 -16.18
N ASP A 77 10.01 0.73 -16.08
CA ASP A 77 10.03 -0.67 -15.67
C ASP A 77 9.67 -0.80 -14.18
N PHE A 78 8.60 -1.52 -13.92
CA PHE A 78 8.17 -1.90 -12.59
C PHE A 78 8.41 -3.39 -12.39
N THR A 79 9.08 -3.71 -11.28
CA THR A 79 9.23 -5.09 -10.82
C THR A 79 8.95 -5.11 -9.33
N MET A 80 8.05 -5.99 -8.92
CA MET A 80 7.70 -6.19 -7.52
C MET A 80 7.45 -7.67 -7.26
N GLU A 81 7.94 -8.15 -6.14
CA GLU A 81 7.58 -9.44 -5.58
C GLU A 81 6.90 -9.20 -4.24
N LEU A 82 5.74 -9.78 -4.05
CA LEU A 82 4.94 -9.63 -2.85
C LEU A 82 4.37 -10.96 -2.39
N ARG A 83 4.30 -11.12 -1.07
CA ARG A 83 3.61 -12.21 -0.39
C ARG A 83 2.90 -11.69 0.84
N ILE A 84 1.67 -12.11 1.06
CA ILE A 84 1.04 -11.99 2.38
C ILE A 84 1.54 -13.14 3.24
N VAL A 85 2.15 -12.83 4.39
CA VAL A 85 2.71 -13.86 5.28
C VAL A 85 1.60 -14.48 6.11
N HIS A 86 0.72 -13.63 6.65
CA HIS A 86 -0.49 -14.03 7.36
C HIS A 86 -1.49 -12.86 7.36
N CYS A 87 -2.76 -13.19 7.57
CA CYS A 87 -3.82 -12.20 7.82
C CYS A 87 -4.89 -12.85 8.69
N ASP A 88 -4.87 -12.57 10.00
CA ASP A 88 -5.73 -13.21 10.99
C ASP A 88 -6.87 -12.28 11.41
N LYS A 89 -8.10 -12.69 11.18
CA LYS A 89 -9.28 -12.05 11.76
C LYS A 89 -9.40 -12.42 13.23
N LYS A 90 -9.39 -11.43 14.13
CA LYS A 90 -9.51 -11.65 15.59
C LYS A 90 -10.93 -11.51 16.11
N MET A 91 -11.79 -10.81 15.39
CA MET A 91 -13.21 -10.66 15.73
C MET A 91 -14.04 -11.85 15.24
N THR A 92 -15.19 -12.08 15.86
CA THR A 92 -16.18 -13.08 15.44
C THR A 92 -16.85 -12.68 14.12
N ASP A 93 -17.50 -13.63 13.45
CA ASP A 93 -18.26 -13.34 12.23
C ASP A 93 -19.45 -12.40 12.48
N ALA A 94 -20.04 -12.44 13.67
CA ALA A 94 -21.14 -11.55 14.06
C ALA A 94 -20.68 -10.09 14.27
N GLU A 95 -19.43 -9.87 14.62
CA GLU A 95 -18.83 -8.55 14.82
C GLU A 95 -18.22 -7.98 13.52
N PHE A 96 -18.00 -8.83 12.52
CA PHE A 96 -17.37 -8.43 11.28
C PHE A 96 -18.30 -7.58 10.42
N ASN A 97 -17.82 -6.40 10.02
CA ASN A 97 -18.48 -5.49 9.11
C ASN A 97 -17.54 -5.17 7.94
N GLU A 98 -17.88 -5.60 6.75
CA GLU A 98 -17.06 -5.43 5.55
C GLU A 98 -16.71 -3.96 5.23
N SER A 99 -17.58 -3.02 5.61
CA SER A 99 -17.33 -1.59 5.40
C SER A 99 -16.34 -0.98 6.39
N LEU A 100 -16.08 -1.66 7.51
CA LEU A 100 -15.25 -1.16 8.62
C LEU A 100 -14.02 -2.03 8.88
N HIS A 101 -14.06 -3.30 8.51
CA HIS A 101 -13.05 -4.27 8.91
C HIS A 101 -12.44 -4.93 7.68
N THR A 102 -11.22 -4.56 7.37
CA THR A 102 -10.41 -5.21 6.34
C THR A 102 -8.92 -5.02 6.64
N ALA A 103 -8.09 -5.82 6.00
CA ALA A 103 -6.67 -5.60 5.86
C ALA A 103 -6.36 -5.48 4.37
N GLN A 104 -5.60 -4.45 4.00
CA GLN A 104 -5.24 -4.17 2.62
C GLN A 104 -3.74 -3.96 2.50
N SER A 105 -3.18 -4.35 1.37
CA SER A 105 -1.78 -4.12 1.02
C SER A 105 -1.69 -3.45 -0.35
N PRO A 106 -1.93 -2.16 -0.46
CA PRO A 106 -1.69 -1.39 -1.67
C PRO A 106 -0.25 -0.89 -1.73
N PHE A 107 0.24 -0.72 -2.96
CA PHE A 107 1.44 0.06 -3.26
C PHE A 107 1.03 1.29 -4.06
N TYR A 108 1.67 2.45 -3.83
CA TYR A 108 1.35 3.69 -4.52
C TYR A 108 2.59 4.36 -5.08
N PHE A 109 2.45 4.91 -6.28
CA PHE A 109 3.32 5.95 -6.78
C PHE A 109 2.68 7.30 -6.52
N PHE A 110 3.38 8.17 -5.80
CA PHE A 110 2.94 9.55 -5.62
C PHE A 110 3.51 10.42 -6.74
N MET A 111 2.62 11.09 -7.45
CA MET A 111 2.98 12.00 -8.53
C MET A 111 2.44 13.40 -8.25
N ARG A 112 3.14 14.40 -8.75
CA ARG A 112 2.74 15.81 -8.62
C ARG A 112 2.96 16.55 -9.93
N ASN A 113 2.00 17.38 -10.28
CA ASN A 113 2.16 18.32 -11.39
C ASN A 113 3.05 19.49 -10.95
N VAL A 114 4.22 19.60 -11.57
CA VAL A 114 5.20 20.67 -11.27
C VAL A 114 5.30 21.71 -12.39
N ASN A 115 4.41 21.67 -13.39
CA ASN A 115 4.35 22.67 -14.44
C ASN A 115 3.61 23.94 -13.95
N PRO A 116 4.30 25.06 -13.75
CA PRO A 116 3.68 26.29 -13.24
C PRO A 116 2.66 26.91 -14.21
N ASP A 117 2.73 26.55 -15.49
CA ASP A 117 1.80 27.04 -16.51
C ASP A 117 0.53 26.17 -16.64
N SER A 118 0.45 25.09 -15.88
CA SER A 118 -0.73 24.21 -15.85
C SER A 118 -1.78 24.73 -14.88
N PRO A 119 -3.08 24.68 -15.23
CA PRO A 119 -4.16 24.96 -14.27
C PRO A 119 -4.15 24.01 -13.08
N ASP A 120 -3.56 22.82 -13.26
CA ASP A 120 -3.45 21.77 -12.22
C ASP A 120 -2.08 21.80 -11.52
N TYR A 121 -1.39 22.95 -11.53
CA TYR A 121 -0.11 23.11 -10.82
C TYR A 121 -0.23 22.75 -9.35
N GLN A 122 0.69 21.91 -8.87
CA GLN A 122 0.75 21.34 -7.52
C GLN A 122 -0.32 20.28 -7.21
N LEU A 123 -1.26 19.99 -8.09
CA LEU A 123 -2.13 18.84 -7.88
C LEU A 123 -1.34 17.55 -7.87
N SER A 124 -1.80 16.62 -7.07
CA SER A 124 -1.17 15.32 -6.84
C SER A 124 -2.09 14.18 -7.26
N LEU A 125 -1.48 13.09 -7.67
CA LEU A 125 -2.15 11.83 -8.00
C LEU A 125 -1.41 10.68 -7.33
N TRP A 126 -2.15 9.80 -6.68
CA TRP A 126 -1.67 8.51 -6.20
C TRP A 126 -2.05 7.45 -7.22
N VAL A 127 -1.06 6.86 -7.88
CA VAL A 127 -1.27 5.72 -8.78
C VAL A 127 -1.13 4.44 -7.96
N GLY A 128 -2.24 3.77 -7.74
CA GLY A 128 -2.32 2.58 -6.91
C GLY A 128 -2.09 1.29 -7.67
N VAL A 129 -1.33 0.40 -7.06
CA VAL A 129 -1.13 -1.00 -7.45
C VAL A 129 -1.75 -1.86 -6.34
N PRO A 130 -3.07 -2.14 -6.37
CA PRO A 130 -3.70 -2.98 -5.38
C PRO A 130 -3.18 -4.41 -5.48
N SER A 131 -2.97 -5.07 -4.33
CA SER A 131 -2.50 -6.45 -4.31
C SER A 131 -3.34 -7.37 -3.44
N PHE A 132 -3.75 -6.91 -2.26
CA PHE A 132 -4.48 -7.71 -1.30
C PHE A 132 -5.60 -6.91 -0.63
N ASP A 133 -6.75 -7.55 -0.47
CA ASP A 133 -7.82 -7.14 0.43
C ASP A 133 -8.39 -8.40 1.08
N TYR A 134 -8.42 -8.42 2.41
CA TYR A 134 -8.89 -9.58 3.19
C TYR A 134 -10.30 -10.04 2.81
N ARG A 135 -11.17 -9.11 2.39
CA ARG A 135 -12.59 -9.39 2.08
C ARG A 135 -12.77 -10.20 0.80
N TYR A 136 -11.82 -10.11 -0.13
CA TYR A 136 -11.99 -10.66 -1.48
C TYR A 136 -10.89 -11.65 -1.81
N PRO A 137 -11.22 -12.90 -2.16
CA PRO A 137 -10.24 -13.87 -2.62
C PRO A 137 -9.42 -13.39 -3.83
N ARG A 138 -10.04 -12.55 -4.67
CA ARG A 138 -9.42 -11.83 -5.79
C ARG A 138 -9.97 -10.43 -5.85
N LEU A 139 -9.11 -9.48 -6.17
CA LEU A 139 -9.51 -8.09 -6.34
C LEU A 139 -10.26 -7.92 -7.66
N ASP A 140 -11.21 -7.00 -7.68
CA ASP A 140 -11.87 -6.57 -8.90
C ASP A 140 -10.82 -6.11 -9.93
N SER A 141 -11.09 -6.43 -11.20
CA SER A 141 -10.23 -6.03 -12.32
C SER A 141 -10.58 -4.67 -12.90
N THR A 142 -11.52 -3.96 -12.29
CA THR A 142 -11.98 -2.65 -12.75
C THR A 142 -11.02 -1.56 -12.27
N GLU A 143 -10.62 -0.70 -13.19
CA GLU A 143 -9.94 0.54 -12.81
C GLU A 143 -10.93 1.50 -12.14
N TYR A 144 -10.43 2.33 -11.25
CA TYR A 144 -11.23 3.42 -10.70
C TYR A 144 -10.39 4.65 -10.41
N VAL A 145 -11.04 5.81 -10.48
CA VAL A 145 -10.51 7.07 -10.01
C VAL A 145 -11.42 7.59 -8.92
N GLN A 146 -10.88 7.92 -7.77
CA GLN A 146 -11.65 8.50 -6.68
C GLN A 146 -10.88 9.63 -5.99
N TRP A 147 -11.62 10.58 -5.46
CA TRP A 147 -11.08 11.58 -4.55
C TRP A 147 -10.95 10.96 -3.15
N ASP A 148 -9.75 10.98 -2.59
CA ASP A 148 -9.51 10.57 -1.21
C ASP A 148 -9.56 11.79 -0.28
N ILE A 149 -10.56 11.81 0.59
CA ILE A 149 -10.78 12.92 1.53
C ILE A 149 -9.65 12.97 2.57
N GLY A 150 -9.10 11.82 2.95
CA GLY A 150 -8.06 11.72 3.98
C GLY A 150 -6.74 12.38 3.57
N THR A 151 -6.36 12.27 2.30
CA THR A 151 -5.13 12.84 1.75
C THR A 151 -5.35 14.07 0.88
N ALA A 152 -6.62 14.43 0.62
CA ALA A 152 -7.01 15.50 -0.31
C ALA A 152 -6.35 15.33 -1.69
N THR A 153 -6.38 14.12 -2.23
CA THR A 153 -5.69 13.73 -3.47
C THR A 153 -6.53 12.74 -4.26
N TYR A 154 -6.38 12.74 -5.57
CA TYR A 154 -6.97 11.69 -6.40
C TYR A 154 -6.16 10.40 -6.29
N ILE A 155 -6.86 9.29 -6.22
CA ILE A 155 -6.31 7.94 -6.34
C ILE A 155 -6.79 7.36 -7.67
N TYR A 156 -5.86 6.97 -8.52
CA TYR A 156 -6.10 6.13 -9.69
C TYR A 156 -5.61 4.73 -9.40
N ALA A 157 -6.49 3.76 -9.33
CA ALA A 157 -6.13 2.37 -9.11
C ALA A 157 -6.07 1.63 -10.44
N ILE A 158 -4.90 1.11 -10.76
CA ILE A 158 -4.68 0.24 -11.92
C ILE A 158 -5.39 -1.09 -11.66
N PRO A 159 -6.09 -1.68 -12.66
CA PRO A 159 -6.73 -2.98 -12.51
C PRO A 159 -5.72 -4.03 -12.00
N PRO A 160 -5.97 -4.67 -10.86
CA PRO A 160 -5.03 -5.64 -10.28
C PRO A 160 -4.62 -6.75 -11.23
N ARG A 161 -5.56 -7.23 -12.05
CA ARG A 161 -5.30 -8.29 -13.03
C ARG A 161 -4.30 -7.89 -14.11
N THR A 162 -4.23 -6.60 -14.46
CA THR A 162 -3.23 -6.08 -15.40
C THR A 162 -1.81 -6.19 -14.83
N ILE A 163 -1.68 -6.04 -13.52
CA ILE A 163 -0.40 -6.07 -12.81
C ILE A 163 0.01 -7.51 -12.45
N TRP A 164 -0.90 -8.23 -11.83
CA TRP A 164 -0.61 -9.51 -11.17
C TRP A 164 -1.10 -10.73 -11.96
N GLY A 165 -1.93 -10.53 -13.01
CA GLY A 165 -2.65 -11.63 -13.65
C GLY A 165 -3.80 -12.16 -12.77
N ASP A 166 -4.15 -13.42 -12.95
CA ASP A 166 -5.25 -14.06 -12.24
C ASP A 166 -4.77 -14.78 -10.97
N VAL A 167 -4.22 -14.02 -10.01
CA VAL A 167 -3.68 -14.57 -8.75
C VAL A 167 -4.55 -14.19 -7.56
N SER A 168 -4.37 -14.92 -6.46
CA SER A 168 -4.95 -14.60 -5.16
C SER A 168 -3.85 -14.57 -4.10
N PHE A 169 -3.65 -13.44 -3.48
CA PHE A 169 -2.68 -13.31 -2.39
C PHE A 169 -3.12 -14.02 -1.10
N HIS A 170 -4.35 -14.55 -1.05
CA HIS A 170 -4.81 -15.42 0.04
C HIS A 170 -4.15 -16.81 0.02
N ASP A 171 -3.43 -17.16 -1.05
CA ASP A 171 -2.65 -18.41 -1.12
C ASP A 171 -1.33 -18.36 -0.35
N LEU A 172 -0.97 -17.18 0.18
CA LEU A 172 0.23 -16.90 0.97
C LEU A 172 1.55 -17.18 0.25
N LYS A 173 1.54 -17.21 -1.08
CA LYS A 173 2.71 -17.45 -1.93
C LYS A 173 3.31 -16.14 -2.42
N TRP A 174 4.55 -16.21 -2.88
CA TRP A 174 5.18 -15.13 -3.62
C TRP A 174 4.56 -14.99 -5.00
N HIS A 175 4.13 -13.77 -5.33
CA HIS A 175 3.70 -13.36 -6.64
C HIS A 175 4.60 -12.27 -7.16
N ARG A 176 4.85 -12.29 -8.46
CA ARG A 176 5.74 -11.34 -9.13
C ARG A 176 5.00 -10.59 -10.22
N ALA A 177 5.13 -9.28 -10.20
CA ALA A 177 4.77 -8.40 -11.31
C ALA A 177 6.04 -7.88 -12.00
N ARG A 178 5.99 -7.80 -13.34
CA ARG A 178 7.03 -7.15 -14.14
C ARG A 178 6.41 -6.61 -15.41
N LEU A 179 6.35 -5.29 -15.53
CA LEU A 179 5.75 -4.62 -16.69
C LEU A 179 6.27 -3.19 -16.85
N ASP A 180 6.02 -2.60 -18.00
CA ASP A 180 6.15 -1.16 -18.20
C ASP A 180 4.89 -0.47 -17.65
N LEU A 181 5.04 0.28 -16.56
CA LEU A 181 3.94 1.00 -15.93
C LEU A 181 3.57 2.31 -16.65
N LEU A 182 4.44 2.86 -17.47
CA LEU A 182 4.25 4.19 -18.03
C LEU A 182 2.94 4.33 -18.84
N PRO A 183 2.53 3.37 -19.70
CA PRO A 183 1.25 3.45 -20.39
C PRO A 183 0.05 3.51 -19.44
N LEU A 184 0.09 2.72 -18.36
CA LEU A 184 -0.99 2.65 -17.38
C LEU A 184 -1.09 3.95 -16.54
N ILE A 185 0.06 4.50 -16.14
CA ILE A 185 0.12 5.79 -15.47
C ILE A 185 -0.49 6.90 -16.34
N ARG A 186 -0.18 6.90 -17.64
CA ARG A 186 -0.70 7.91 -18.58
C ARG A 186 -2.20 7.81 -18.83
N GLN A 187 -2.83 6.69 -18.51
CA GLN A 187 -4.30 6.57 -18.55
C GLN A 187 -4.98 7.28 -17.39
N GLY A 188 -4.28 7.45 -16.26
CA GLY A 188 -4.81 8.09 -15.04
C GLY A 188 -4.52 9.59 -14.94
N VAL A 189 -3.80 10.16 -15.91
CA VAL A 189 -3.34 11.58 -15.89
C VAL A 189 -4.12 12.44 -16.86
#